data_1c26924645a49ed25daac84dc55fcf9d
#
_entry.id   1c26924645a49ed25daac84dc55fcf9d
#
_cell.length_a   1.000
_cell.length_b   1.000
_cell.length_c   1.000
_cell.angle_alpha   90.00
_cell.angle_beta   90.00
_cell.angle_gamma   90.00
#
_symmetry.space_group_name_H-M   'P 1'
#
loop_
_entity.id
_entity.type
_entity.pdbx_description
1 polymer ?
#
loop_
_entity_poly.entity_id
_entity_poly.type
_entity_poly.pdbx_seq_one_letter_code
_entity_poly.pdbx_strand_id
1 'polypeptide(L)'
;MCIRDRDKFTQEDINAAVLHALNTQNLPSRTAKAAELIRPSVVRVRGFGINPKKPKEGEVEASVGTGVVIKDDGTILTNLHVVNEGSRYVVTFYDGFESEAKVIGVRPENDLAILKPDKLPDDLQPAVMGSSQELLPGDEVVAVGFPFGMGPSVSAGVVSGLGREFKIDELRSLRGLIQFDAAANSGNSGGPLVNMAGEVVGIVTAILNPSGAKTFIGIGFATTIESVGTSVGIPPF
;
A
#
# COMPACT_ATOMS: atom_id res chain seq x y z
N MET A 1 42.17 41.09 -24.60
CA MET A 1 41.75 39.81 -24.02
C MET A 1 40.27 39.65 -24.40
N CYS A 2 40.00 38.96 -25.50
CA CYS A 2 38.62 38.81 -26.01
C CYS A 2 37.89 37.79 -25.14
N ILE A 3 36.81 38.23 -24.51
CA ILE A 3 35.83 37.36 -23.86
C ILE A 3 35.12 36.62 -25.01
N ARG A 4 35.38 35.31 -25.15
CA ARG A 4 34.65 34.44 -26.06
C ARG A 4 33.18 34.53 -25.69
N ASP A 5 32.35 34.94 -26.66
CA ASP A 5 30.90 34.86 -26.60
C ASP A 5 30.56 33.42 -26.20
N ARG A 6 29.90 33.23 -25.05
CA ARG A 6 29.37 31.92 -24.67
C ARG A 6 28.22 31.66 -25.65
N ASP A 7 28.39 30.63 -26.48
CA ASP A 7 27.32 30.14 -27.35
C ASP A 7 26.07 30.00 -26.53
N LYS A 8 25.10 30.87 -26.77
CA LYS A 8 23.77 30.80 -26.13
C LYS A 8 23.04 29.65 -26.80
N PHE A 9 22.77 28.59 -26.05
CA PHE A 9 21.92 27.51 -26.55
C PHE A 9 20.59 28.10 -27.03
N THR A 10 20.19 27.76 -28.24
CA THR A 10 18.90 28.13 -28.80
C THR A 10 17.82 27.17 -28.30
N GLN A 11 16.57 27.55 -28.44
CA GLN A 11 15.44 26.65 -28.12
C GLN A 11 15.48 25.39 -28.99
N GLU A 12 15.97 25.50 -30.22
CA GLU A 12 16.15 24.36 -31.13
C GLU A 12 17.20 23.38 -30.65
N ASP A 13 18.35 23.87 -30.13
CA ASP A 13 19.39 23.02 -29.54
C ASP A 13 18.87 22.27 -28.32
N ILE A 14 18.08 22.93 -27.47
CA ILE A 14 17.46 22.31 -26.31
C ILE A 14 16.47 21.23 -26.74
N ASN A 15 15.59 21.53 -27.70
CA ASN A 15 14.62 20.58 -28.20
C ASN A 15 15.29 19.35 -28.85
N ALA A 16 16.35 19.59 -29.64
CA ALA A 16 17.13 18.51 -30.27
C ALA A 16 17.81 17.61 -29.23
N ALA A 17 18.42 18.21 -28.19
CA ALA A 17 19.02 17.44 -27.09
C ALA A 17 17.98 16.62 -26.29
N VAL A 18 16.80 17.19 -26.00
CA VAL A 18 15.71 16.50 -25.33
C VAL A 18 15.20 15.33 -26.18
N LEU A 19 14.94 15.56 -27.48
CA LEU A 19 14.50 14.51 -28.40
C LEU A 19 15.55 13.41 -28.54
N HIS A 20 16.82 13.76 -28.61
CA HIS A 20 17.91 12.79 -28.64
C HIS A 20 17.92 11.94 -27.36
N ALA A 21 17.84 12.56 -26.18
CA ALA A 21 17.82 11.85 -24.92
C ALA A 21 16.60 10.91 -24.80
N LEU A 22 15.41 11.37 -25.19
CA LEU A 22 14.18 10.55 -25.18
C LEU A 22 14.24 9.35 -26.13
N ASN A 23 14.95 9.48 -27.26
CA ASN A 23 15.09 8.41 -28.26
C ASN A 23 16.23 7.43 -27.98
N THR A 24 17.21 7.82 -27.18
CA THR A 24 18.45 7.04 -26.98
C THR A 24 18.64 6.51 -25.57
N GLN A 25 17.94 7.09 -24.57
CA GLN A 25 18.05 6.69 -23.18
C GLN A 25 16.77 5.98 -22.71
N ASN A 26 16.93 4.85 -22.03
CA ASN A 26 15.84 4.23 -21.32
C ASN A 26 15.49 5.12 -20.10
N LEU A 27 14.31 5.73 -20.13
CA LEU A 27 13.82 6.48 -18.98
C LEU A 27 13.53 5.51 -17.81
N PRO A 28 13.93 5.88 -16.59
CA PRO A 28 13.59 5.09 -15.41
C PRO A 28 12.08 4.90 -15.30
N SER A 29 11.65 3.67 -14.97
CA SER A 29 10.23 3.40 -14.71
C SER A 29 9.74 4.21 -13.50
N ARG A 30 8.72 5.05 -13.69
CA ARG A 30 8.08 5.81 -12.61
C ARG A 30 7.48 4.86 -11.57
N THR A 31 6.83 3.78 -12.02
CA THR A 31 6.30 2.72 -11.18
C THR A 31 7.36 2.07 -10.31
N ALA A 32 8.51 1.70 -10.91
CA ALA A 32 9.60 1.08 -10.15
C ALA A 32 10.15 2.04 -9.10
N LYS A 33 10.28 3.33 -9.42
CA LYS A 33 10.72 4.36 -8.46
C LYS A 33 9.73 4.54 -7.32
N ALA A 34 8.42 4.63 -7.61
CA ALA A 34 7.39 4.74 -6.59
C ALA A 34 7.38 3.52 -5.66
N ALA A 35 7.50 2.31 -6.22
CA ALA A 35 7.61 1.08 -5.45
C ALA A 35 8.88 1.02 -4.58
N GLU A 36 10.01 1.49 -5.09
CA GLU A 36 11.28 1.55 -4.34
C GLU A 36 11.18 2.47 -3.12
N LEU A 37 10.52 3.63 -3.28
CA LEU A 37 10.32 4.60 -2.19
C LEU A 37 9.46 4.05 -1.06
N ILE A 38 8.36 3.35 -1.37
CA ILE A 38 7.44 2.84 -0.34
C ILE A 38 7.90 1.51 0.27
N ARG A 39 8.68 0.70 -0.45
CA ARG A 39 9.04 -0.66 -0.07
C ARG A 39 9.64 -0.81 1.32
N PRO A 40 10.51 0.09 1.83
CA PRO A 40 11.05 -0.01 3.19
C PRO A 40 10.00 0.11 4.30
N SER A 41 8.86 0.75 4.00
CA SER A 41 7.75 0.93 4.95
C SER A 41 6.72 -0.19 4.91
N VAL A 42 6.84 -1.15 3.96
CA VAL A 42 5.88 -2.22 3.77
C VAL A 42 6.29 -3.45 4.58
N VAL A 43 5.36 -3.97 5.38
CA VAL A 43 5.58 -5.14 6.22
C VAL A 43 4.61 -6.27 5.86
N ARG A 44 5.07 -7.51 6.00
CA ARG A 44 4.17 -8.67 5.96
C ARG A 44 3.56 -8.87 7.35
N VAL A 45 2.25 -9.02 7.41
CA VAL A 45 1.50 -9.30 8.63
C VAL A 45 1.01 -10.74 8.59
N ARG A 46 1.36 -11.54 9.61
CA ARG A 46 0.89 -12.91 9.78
C ARG A 46 0.13 -13.05 11.09
N GLY A 47 -1.07 -13.58 11.01
CA GLY A 47 -1.86 -13.96 12.18
C GLY A 47 -1.76 -15.45 12.45
N PHE A 48 -1.55 -15.83 13.70
CA PHE A 48 -1.48 -17.20 14.16
C PHE A 48 -2.63 -17.49 15.09
N GLY A 49 -3.20 -18.69 14.98
CA GLY A 49 -4.31 -19.12 15.81
C GLY A 49 -4.45 -20.63 15.85
N ILE A 50 -5.28 -21.11 16.77
CA ILE A 50 -5.57 -22.54 16.88
C ILE A 50 -6.69 -22.89 15.90
N ASN A 51 -6.46 -23.85 15.00
CA ASN A 51 -7.49 -24.34 14.13
C ASN A 51 -8.60 -25.07 14.95
N PRO A 52 -9.85 -24.57 14.98
CA PRO A 52 -10.91 -25.18 15.78
C PRO A 52 -11.22 -26.62 15.37
N LYS A 53 -10.96 -26.99 14.11
CA LYS A 53 -11.20 -28.34 13.59
C LYS A 53 -10.05 -29.31 13.93
N LYS A 54 -8.87 -28.78 14.32
CA LYS A 54 -7.68 -29.55 14.58
C LYS A 54 -6.85 -28.95 15.76
N PRO A 55 -7.42 -28.86 16.94
CA PRO A 55 -6.79 -28.16 18.07
C PRO A 55 -5.49 -28.84 18.55
N LYS A 56 -5.28 -30.10 18.20
CA LYS A 56 -4.07 -30.85 18.59
C LYS A 56 -2.84 -30.54 17.71
N GLU A 57 -3.03 -29.88 16.56
CA GLU A 57 -1.92 -29.49 15.67
C GLU A 57 -1.17 -28.26 16.16
N GLY A 58 -1.66 -27.62 17.25
CA GLY A 58 -1.07 -26.41 17.80
C GLY A 58 -1.46 -25.16 17.03
N GLU A 59 -0.65 -24.10 17.15
CA GLU A 59 -0.86 -22.82 16.49
C GLU A 59 -0.47 -22.92 15.01
N VAL A 60 -1.35 -22.48 14.13
CA VAL A 60 -1.14 -22.46 12.68
C VAL A 60 -1.30 -21.04 12.14
N GLU A 61 -0.69 -20.76 11.00
CA GLU A 61 -0.92 -19.48 10.30
C GLU A 61 -2.38 -19.42 9.81
N ALA A 62 -3.15 -18.50 10.37
CA ALA A 62 -4.57 -18.32 10.11
C ALA A 62 -4.84 -17.22 9.08
N SER A 63 -3.99 -16.19 9.04
CA SER A 63 -4.12 -15.07 8.10
C SER A 63 -2.75 -14.55 7.63
N VAL A 64 -2.72 -14.07 6.39
CA VAL A 64 -1.60 -13.32 5.81
C VAL A 64 -2.13 -12.06 5.15
N GLY A 65 -1.47 -10.95 5.42
CA GLY A 65 -1.75 -9.66 4.82
C GLY A 65 -0.51 -8.79 4.75
N THR A 66 -0.75 -7.56 4.42
CA THR A 66 0.27 -6.51 4.34
C THR A 66 -0.03 -5.44 5.38
N GLY A 67 0.99 -4.70 5.80
CA GLY A 67 0.86 -3.50 6.60
C GLY A 67 1.80 -2.41 6.12
N VAL A 68 1.57 -1.20 6.59
CA VAL A 68 2.40 -0.02 6.28
C VAL A 68 2.84 0.62 7.59
N VAL A 69 4.14 0.81 7.76
CA VAL A 69 4.69 1.60 8.87
C VAL A 69 4.39 3.07 8.60
N ILE A 70 3.74 3.75 9.56
CA ILE A 70 3.28 5.14 9.39
C ILE A 70 3.91 6.13 10.36
N LYS A 71 4.65 5.65 11.36
CA LYS A 71 5.35 6.49 12.36
C LYS A 71 6.70 5.89 12.71
N ASP A 72 7.63 6.75 13.14
CA ASP A 72 8.97 6.36 13.59
C ASP A 72 8.95 5.42 14.81
N ASP A 73 7.87 5.44 15.58
CA ASP A 73 7.68 4.54 16.71
C ASP A 73 7.26 3.12 16.29
N GLY A 74 7.19 2.84 14.98
CA GLY A 74 6.83 1.56 14.40
C GLY A 74 5.32 1.29 14.35
N THR A 75 4.47 2.31 14.53
CA THR A 75 3.03 2.16 14.33
C THR A 75 2.73 1.71 12.90
N ILE A 76 1.99 0.60 12.76
CA ILE A 76 1.66 -0.03 11.47
C ILE A 76 0.16 0.04 11.25
N LEU A 77 -0.25 0.41 10.03
CA LEU A 77 -1.61 0.24 9.53
C LEU A 77 -1.74 -1.08 8.77
N THR A 78 -2.89 -1.73 8.96
CA THR A 78 -3.33 -2.89 8.17
C THR A 78 -4.86 -2.94 8.15
N ASN A 79 -5.45 -3.92 7.49
CA ASN A 79 -6.90 -4.12 7.56
C ASN A 79 -7.32 -4.89 8.82
N LEU A 80 -8.53 -4.60 9.29
CA LEU A 80 -9.14 -5.31 10.42
C LEU A 80 -9.34 -6.80 10.12
N HIS A 81 -9.80 -7.15 8.90
CA HIS A 81 -10.00 -8.54 8.53
C HIS A 81 -8.69 -9.35 8.48
N VAL A 82 -7.51 -8.72 8.32
CA VAL A 82 -6.20 -9.38 8.40
C VAL A 82 -5.90 -9.83 9.83
N VAL A 83 -6.39 -9.09 10.82
CA VAL A 83 -6.11 -9.36 12.25
C VAL A 83 -7.30 -9.96 13.00
N ASN A 84 -8.38 -10.34 12.33
CA ASN A 84 -9.56 -10.93 12.99
C ASN A 84 -9.43 -12.44 13.25
N GLU A 85 -8.58 -13.15 12.52
CA GLU A 85 -8.52 -14.61 12.54
C GLU A 85 -7.39 -15.18 13.44
N GLY A 86 -6.54 -14.30 13.99
CA GLY A 86 -5.39 -14.70 14.82
C GLY A 86 -5.55 -14.30 16.28
N SER A 87 -4.85 -15.01 17.17
CA SER A 87 -4.64 -14.65 18.57
C SER A 87 -3.25 -14.03 18.83
N ARG A 88 -2.31 -14.26 17.93
CA ARG A 88 -0.94 -13.74 17.94
C ARG A 88 -0.57 -13.23 16.55
N TYR A 89 0.10 -12.09 16.47
CA TYR A 89 0.51 -11.48 15.20
C TYR A 89 2.02 -11.31 15.15
N VAL A 90 2.59 -11.60 13.99
CA VAL A 90 4.01 -11.40 13.69
C VAL A 90 4.11 -10.52 12.46
N VAL A 91 4.91 -9.47 12.55
CA VAL A 91 5.26 -8.60 11.44
C VAL A 91 6.66 -8.89 10.98
N THR A 92 6.87 -8.98 9.67
CA THR A 92 8.19 -9.11 9.06
C THR A 92 8.46 -7.81 8.29
N PHE A 93 9.49 -7.09 8.69
CA PHE A 93 9.92 -5.85 8.07
C PHE A 93 10.68 -6.10 6.77
N TYR A 94 10.97 -5.03 6.05
CA TYR A 94 11.63 -5.07 4.73
C TYR A 94 13.01 -5.78 4.75
N ASP A 95 13.78 -5.58 5.80
CA ASP A 95 15.10 -6.20 6.03
C ASP A 95 15.04 -7.67 6.47
N GLY A 96 13.82 -8.21 6.65
CA GLY A 96 13.58 -9.56 7.16
C GLY A 96 13.51 -9.65 8.69
N PHE A 97 13.67 -8.53 9.41
CA PHE A 97 13.50 -8.51 10.87
C PHE A 97 12.06 -8.87 11.24
N GLU A 98 11.88 -9.76 12.21
CA GLU A 98 10.56 -10.18 12.70
C GLU A 98 10.32 -9.71 14.13
N SER A 99 9.10 -9.26 14.37
CA SER A 99 8.64 -8.89 15.71
C SER A 99 7.22 -9.37 15.94
N GLU A 100 6.91 -9.77 17.17
CA GLU A 100 5.52 -9.86 17.59
C GLU A 100 4.91 -8.45 17.62
N ALA A 101 3.61 -8.39 17.33
CA ALA A 101 2.88 -7.13 17.29
C ALA A 101 1.52 -7.28 17.99
N LYS A 102 1.07 -6.18 18.61
CA LYS A 102 -0.22 -6.08 19.30
C LYS A 102 -1.17 -5.18 18.52
N VAL A 103 -2.44 -5.56 18.46
CA VAL A 103 -3.49 -4.68 17.98
C VAL A 103 -3.76 -3.62 19.04
N ILE A 104 -3.47 -2.35 18.75
CA ILE A 104 -3.65 -1.23 19.68
C ILE A 104 -4.87 -0.38 19.34
N GLY A 105 -5.48 -0.59 18.19
CA GLY A 105 -6.70 0.11 17.76
C GLY A 105 -7.34 -0.55 16.57
N VAL A 106 -8.66 -0.38 16.45
CA VAL A 106 -9.45 -0.87 15.31
C VAL A 106 -10.48 0.19 14.88
N ARG A 107 -10.81 0.18 13.60
CA ARG A 107 -11.86 1.01 12.98
C ARG A 107 -12.68 0.14 12.03
N PRO A 108 -13.73 -0.52 12.56
CA PRO A 108 -14.54 -1.44 11.78
C PRO A 108 -15.24 -0.79 10.59
N GLU A 109 -15.60 0.48 10.72
CA GLU A 109 -16.27 1.28 9.68
C GLU A 109 -15.42 1.47 8.41
N ASN A 110 -14.10 1.37 8.54
CA ASN A 110 -13.13 1.53 7.45
C ASN A 110 -12.32 0.24 7.19
N ASP A 111 -12.65 -0.85 7.89
CA ASP A 111 -11.89 -2.11 7.88
C ASP A 111 -10.40 -1.90 8.19
N LEU A 112 -10.08 -1.07 9.18
CA LEU A 112 -8.70 -0.74 9.55
C LEU A 112 -8.35 -1.26 10.94
N ALA A 113 -7.07 -1.64 11.09
CA ALA A 113 -6.45 -1.98 12.36
C ALA A 113 -5.08 -1.31 12.47
N ILE A 114 -4.69 -1.03 13.71
CA ILE A 114 -3.41 -0.44 14.06
C ILE A 114 -2.64 -1.46 14.87
N LEU A 115 -1.44 -1.78 14.40
CA LEU A 115 -0.52 -2.67 15.08
C LEU A 115 0.65 -1.91 15.68
N LYS A 116 1.14 -2.41 16.82
CA LYS A 116 2.36 -1.97 17.47
C LYS A 116 3.29 -3.16 17.64
N PRO A 117 4.44 -3.19 16.97
CA PRO A 117 5.44 -4.22 17.16
C PRO A 117 6.13 -4.04 18.51
N ASP A 118 6.54 -5.15 19.12
CA ASP A 118 7.26 -5.15 20.39
C ASP A 118 8.73 -4.71 20.21
N LYS A 119 9.31 -4.95 19.02
CA LYS A 119 10.68 -4.55 18.66
C LYS A 119 10.71 -3.93 17.26
N LEU A 120 11.66 -3.04 17.03
CA LEU A 120 11.84 -2.32 15.76
C LEU A 120 13.21 -2.66 15.16
N PRO A 121 13.34 -2.69 13.82
CA PRO A 121 14.64 -2.70 13.16
C PRO A 121 15.33 -1.36 13.33
N ASP A 122 16.68 -1.33 13.19
CA ASP A 122 17.47 -0.12 13.36
C ASP A 122 17.20 0.92 12.26
N ASP A 123 16.93 0.48 11.03
CA ASP A 123 16.70 1.32 9.84
C ASP A 123 15.21 1.43 9.48
N LEU A 124 14.34 1.64 10.48
CA LEU A 124 12.91 1.80 10.25
C LEU A 124 12.63 3.05 9.43
N GLN A 125 11.87 2.89 8.35
CA GLN A 125 11.46 4.00 7.48
C GLN A 125 9.92 4.06 7.40
N PRO A 126 9.29 5.06 8.04
CA PRO A 126 7.86 5.29 7.88
C PRO A 126 7.51 5.76 6.46
N ALA A 127 6.32 5.39 6.00
CA ALA A 127 5.79 5.83 4.73
C ALA A 127 5.47 7.33 4.74
N VAL A 128 5.68 7.97 3.60
CA VAL A 128 5.19 9.32 3.36
C VAL A 128 3.70 9.25 3.04
N MET A 129 2.89 9.99 3.78
CA MET A 129 1.45 10.11 3.53
C MET A 129 1.20 11.16 2.47
N GLY A 130 0.45 10.81 1.44
CA GLY A 130 -0.05 11.75 0.42
C GLY A 130 -1.48 12.18 0.72
N SER A 131 -2.15 12.72 -0.31
CA SER A 131 -3.57 13.04 -0.27
C SER A 131 -4.33 12.28 -1.36
N SER A 132 -5.51 11.75 -1.02
CA SER A 132 -6.42 11.16 -1.99
C SER A 132 -7.36 12.20 -2.62
N GLN A 133 -7.40 13.42 -2.10
CA GLN A 133 -8.32 14.47 -2.55
C GLN A 133 -7.98 15.04 -3.94
N GLU A 134 -6.70 14.97 -4.31
CA GLU A 134 -6.22 15.46 -5.61
C GLU A 134 -6.24 14.37 -6.70
N LEU A 135 -6.60 13.13 -6.34
CA LEU A 135 -6.67 12.04 -7.31
C LEU A 135 -7.80 12.23 -8.31
N LEU A 136 -7.50 11.92 -9.56
CA LEU A 136 -8.47 11.88 -10.65
C LEU A 136 -8.53 10.48 -11.27
N PRO A 137 -9.67 10.05 -11.81
CA PRO A 137 -9.72 8.83 -12.62
C PRO A 137 -8.74 8.91 -13.79
N GLY A 138 -7.91 7.88 -13.92
CA GLY A 138 -6.81 7.81 -14.88
C GLY A 138 -5.43 8.08 -14.29
N ASP A 139 -5.34 8.60 -13.05
CA ASP A 139 -4.05 8.76 -12.38
C ASP A 139 -3.40 7.43 -12.11
N GLU A 140 -2.09 7.34 -12.39
CA GLU A 140 -1.29 6.14 -12.15
C GLU A 140 -1.12 5.89 -10.66
N VAL A 141 -1.33 4.63 -10.24
CA VAL A 141 -1.14 4.17 -8.87
C VAL A 141 -0.39 2.84 -8.83
N VAL A 142 0.27 2.59 -7.71
CA VAL A 142 1.02 1.36 -7.46
C VAL A 142 0.53 0.74 -6.16
N ALA A 143 0.20 -0.56 -6.22
CA ALA A 143 -0.07 -1.36 -5.03
C ALA A 143 1.16 -2.22 -4.70
N VAL A 144 1.54 -2.25 -3.42
CA VAL A 144 2.66 -3.04 -2.94
C VAL A 144 2.19 -3.92 -1.78
N GLY A 145 2.55 -5.22 -1.81
CA GLY A 145 2.10 -6.13 -0.77
C GLY A 145 2.65 -7.54 -0.92
N PHE A 146 2.05 -8.46 -0.17
CA PHE A 146 2.49 -9.86 -0.09
C PHE A 146 1.37 -10.82 -0.58
N PRO A 147 0.99 -10.77 -1.88
CA PRO A 147 -0.05 -11.64 -2.41
C PRO A 147 0.33 -13.11 -2.17
N PHE A 148 -0.56 -13.86 -1.55
CA PHE A 148 -0.34 -15.26 -1.16
C PHE A 148 0.92 -15.47 -0.30
N GLY A 149 1.33 -14.46 0.48
CA GLY A 149 2.55 -14.48 1.30
C GLY A 149 3.85 -14.30 0.50
N MET A 150 3.78 -14.13 -0.81
CA MET A 150 4.92 -13.87 -1.69
C MET A 150 5.19 -12.36 -1.79
N GLY A 151 6.43 -11.96 -1.80
CA GLY A 151 6.74 -10.56 -2.05
C GLY A 151 7.87 -9.99 -1.19
N PRO A 152 7.96 -8.65 -1.13
CA PRO A 152 6.94 -7.71 -1.61
C PRO A 152 6.77 -7.73 -3.13
N SER A 153 5.51 -7.82 -3.58
CA SER A 153 5.11 -7.76 -4.99
C SER A 153 4.58 -6.37 -5.32
N VAL A 154 4.84 -5.94 -6.55
CA VAL A 154 4.45 -4.63 -7.07
C VAL A 154 3.50 -4.80 -8.23
N SER A 155 2.38 -4.10 -8.21
CA SER A 155 1.48 -4.00 -9.35
C SER A 155 1.11 -2.54 -9.61
N ALA A 156 1.05 -2.16 -10.89
CA ALA A 156 0.69 -0.82 -11.32
C ALA A 156 -0.63 -0.83 -12.08
N GLY A 157 -1.36 0.25 -11.97
CA GLY A 157 -2.61 0.49 -12.66
C GLY A 157 -3.00 1.95 -12.54
N VAL A 158 -4.30 2.22 -12.68
CA VAL A 158 -4.85 3.55 -12.57
C VAL A 158 -5.99 3.62 -11.56
N VAL A 159 -6.27 4.80 -11.08
CA VAL A 159 -7.53 5.11 -10.39
C VAL A 159 -8.66 4.96 -11.39
N SER A 160 -9.55 4.01 -11.17
CA SER A 160 -10.73 3.76 -12.03
C SER A 160 -11.94 4.58 -11.59
N GLY A 161 -11.96 5.08 -10.36
CA GLY A 161 -13.03 5.91 -9.83
C GLY A 161 -12.85 6.23 -8.35
N LEU A 162 -13.58 7.22 -7.88
CA LEU A 162 -13.51 7.73 -6.52
C LEU A 162 -14.90 7.69 -5.86
N GLY A 163 -14.93 7.79 -4.52
CA GLY A 163 -16.16 7.84 -3.74
C GLY A 163 -17.01 6.57 -3.85
N ARG A 164 -16.40 5.42 -4.12
CA ARG A 164 -17.11 4.15 -4.31
C ARG A 164 -17.61 3.57 -2.99
N GLU A 165 -18.69 2.80 -3.08
CA GLU A 165 -19.22 2.00 -1.99
C GLU A 165 -19.04 0.51 -2.32
N PHE A 166 -18.56 -0.25 -1.33
CA PHE A 166 -18.40 -1.70 -1.41
C PHE A 166 -19.19 -2.37 -0.27
N LYS A 167 -20.16 -3.22 -0.62
CA LYS A 167 -20.93 -3.99 0.36
C LYS A 167 -20.16 -5.22 0.80
N ILE A 168 -19.87 -5.31 2.11
CA ILE A 168 -19.26 -6.49 2.72
C ILE A 168 -20.33 -7.57 2.96
N ASP A 169 -21.47 -7.16 3.53
CA ASP A 169 -22.64 -7.99 3.79
C ASP A 169 -23.92 -7.13 3.75
N GLU A 170 -25.06 -7.68 4.19
CA GLU A 170 -26.35 -6.98 4.17
C GLU A 170 -26.40 -5.75 5.10
N LEU A 171 -25.54 -5.71 6.13
CA LEU A 171 -25.56 -4.69 7.18
C LEU A 171 -24.36 -3.74 7.10
N ARG A 172 -23.28 -4.12 6.40
CA ARG A 172 -22.03 -3.38 6.38
C ARG A 172 -21.59 -3.04 4.98
N SER A 173 -21.24 -1.76 4.78
CA SER A 173 -20.63 -1.24 3.58
C SER A 173 -19.40 -0.38 3.93
N LEU A 174 -18.36 -0.46 3.13
CA LEU A 174 -17.28 0.51 3.10
C LEU A 174 -17.62 1.60 2.12
N ARG A 175 -17.36 2.85 2.46
CA ARG A 175 -17.73 4.02 1.64
C ARG A 175 -16.54 4.94 1.41
N GLY A 176 -16.63 5.79 0.39
CA GLY A 176 -15.60 6.75 0.06
C GLY A 176 -14.33 6.11 -0.49
N LEU A 177 -14.44 4.92 -1.08
CA LEU A 177 -13.29 4.14 -1.53
C LEU A 177 -12.72 4.65 -2.85
N ILE A 178 -11.41 4.48 -3.01
CA ILE A 178 -10.71 4.56 -4.29
C ILE A 178 -10.89 3.23 -5.00
N GLN A 179 -11.45 3.24 -6.21
CA GLN A 179 -11.43 2.09 -7.10
C GLN A 179 -10.20 2.16 -7.98
N PHE A 180 -9.49 1.04 -8.16
CA PHE A 180 -8.29 0.95 -8.99
C PHE A 180 -8.20 -0.39 -9.71
N ASP A 181 -7.35 -0.50 -10.74
CA ASP A 181 -7.18 -1.71 -11.55
C ASP A 181 -5.78 -2.35 -11.46
N ALA A 182 -4.88 -1.80 -10.61
CA ALA A 182 -3.64 -2.48 -10.27
C ALA A 182 -3.97 -3.87 -9.69
N ALA A 183 -3.31 -4.92 -10.17
CA ALA A 183 -3.62 -6.29 -9.76
C ALA A 183 -3.46 -6.47 -8.24
N ALA A 184 -4.54 -6.86 -7.58
CA ALA A 184 -4.59 -7.10 -6.14
C ALA A 184 -5.19 -8.47 -5.86
N ASN A 185 -4.60 -9.22 -4.95
CA ASN A 185 -5.06 -10.56 -4.56
C ASN A 185 -5.00 -10.69 -3.03
N SER A 186 -5.49 -11.83 -2.50
CA SER A 186 -5.36 -12.17 -1.09
C SER A 186 -3.91 -11.97 -0.62
N GLY A 187 -3.70 -11.19 0.44
CA GLY A 187 -2.37 -10.84 0.95
C GLY A 187 -1.95 -9.41 0.61
N ASN A 188 -2.53 -8.75 -0.40
CA ASN A 188 -2.33 -7.31 -0.62
C ASN A 188 -3.14 -6.45 0.37
N SER A 189 -4.18 -7.03 1.00
CA SER A 189 -4.99 -6.35 2.01
C SER A 189 -4.13 -5.76 3.13
N GLY A 190 -4.37 -4.48 3.46
CA GLY A 190 -3.59 -3.70 4.40
C GLY A 190 -2.34 -3.04 3.82
N GLY A 191 -1.99 -3.36 2.57
CA GLY A 191 -0.86 -2.75 1.86
C GLY A 191 -1.17 -1.35 1.33
N PRO A 192 -0.13 -0.55 1.02
CA PRO A 192 -0.32 0.79 0.48
C PRO A 192 -0.75 0.75 -0.98
N LEU A 193 -1.65 1.67 -1.32
CA LEU A 193 -1.84 2.21 -2.65
C LEU A 193 -1.11 3.54 -2.70
N VAL A 194 -0.12 3.69 -3.59
CA VAL A 194 0.70 4.90 -3.67
C VAL A 194 0.58 5.59 -5.02
N ASN A 195 0.81 6.90 -5.02
CA ASN A 195 0.97 7.70 -6.24
C ASN A 195 2.38 7.53 -6.84
N MET A 196 2.66 8.20 -7.97
CA MET A 196 3.97 8.12 -8.64
C MET A 196 5.12 8.81 -7.88
N ALA A 197 4.83 9.54 -6.80
CA ALA A 197 5.84 10.07 -5.88
C ALA A 197 6.19 9.08 -4.74
N GLY A 198 5.50 7.93 -4.67
CA GLY A 198 5.68 6.92 -3.62
C GLY A 198 4.92 7.25 -2.33
N GLU A 199 4.02 8.22 -2.37
CA GLU A 199 3.22 8.65 -1.22
C GLU A 199 1.95 7.82 -1.12
N VAL A 200 1.58 7.43 0.10
CA VAL A 200 0.40 6.61 0.36
C VAL A 200 -0.86 7.45 0.21
N VAL A 201 -1.70 7.08 -0.75
CA VAL A 201 -3.01 7.72 -1.01
C VAL A 201 -4.17 6.87 -0.50
N GLY A 202 -3.93 5.60 -0.20
CA GLY A 202 -4.93 4.70 0.37
C GLY A 202 -4.35 3.37 0.85
N ILE A 203 -5.20 2.59 1.53
CA ILE A 203 -4.89 1.23 2.01
C ILE A 203 -5.75 0.24 1.23
N VAL A 204 -5.10 -0.69 0.53
CA VAL A 204 -5.79 -1.76 -0.23
C VAL A 204 -6.63 -2.60 0.71
N THR A 205 -7.94 -2.67 0.46
CA THR A 205 -8.90 -3.23 1.43
C THR A 205 -9.69 -4.39 0.85
N ALA A 206 -10.16 -4.28 -0.40
CA ALA A 206 -11.05 -5.27 -0.98
C ALA A 206 -10.84 -5.42 -2.49
N ILE A 207 -11.28 -6.55 -3.01
CA ILE A 207 -11.45 -6.78 -4.45
C ILE A 207 -12.90 -7.15 -4.72
N LEU A 208 -13.44 -6.73 -5.87
CA LEU A 208 -14.74 -7.22 -6.30
C LEU A 208 -14.62 -8.70 -6.69
N ASN A 209 -15.45 -9.53 -6.10
CA ASN A 209 -15.40 -10.98 -6.28
C ASN A 209 -16.80 -11.58 -6.44
N PRO A 210 -17.47 -11.39 -7.59
CA PRO A 210 -18.84 -11.83 -7.79
C PRO A 210 -19.02 -13.35 -7.74
N SER A 211 -17.97 -14.10 -8.06
CA SER A 211 -17.99 -15.56 -8.13
C SER A 211 -17.60 -16.27 -6.83
N GLY A 212 -17.13 -15.53 -5.82
CA GLY A 212 -16.55 -16.12 -4.61
C GLY A 212 -15.17 -16.77 -4.79
N ALA A 213 -14.60 -16.74 -6.00
CA ALA A 213 -13.33 -17.40 -6.33
C ALA A 213 -12.08 -16.71 -5.75
N LYS A 214 -12.23 -15.58 -5.08
CA LYS A 214 -11.14 -14.74 -4.53
C LYS A 214 -10.06 -14.37 -5.56
N THR A 215 -10.47 -14.21 -6.82
CA THR A 215 -9.59 -13.88 -7.95
C THR A 215 -9.82 -12.43 -8.38
N PHE A 216 -8.75 -11.69 -8.59
CA PHE A 216 -8.82 -10.32 -9.11
C PHE A 216 -9.37 -10.30 -10.55
N ILE A 217 -10.35 -9.45 -10.79
CA ILE A 217 -11.02 -9.29 -12.09
C ILE A 217 -10.90 -7.88 -12.66
N GLY A 218 -9.88 -7.12 -12.24
CA GLY A 218 -9.66 -5.75 -12.68
C GLY A 218 -10.35 -4.69 -11.81
N ILE A 219 -10.89 -5.03 -10.63
CA ILE A 219 -11.56 -4.10 -9.74
C ILE A 219 -11.07 -4.32 -8.31
N GLY A 220 -10.22 -3.40 -7.84
CA GLY A 220 -9.78 -3.30 -6.47
C GLY A 220 -10.31 -2.05 -5.79
N PHE A 221 -10.34 -2.06 -4.47
CA PHE A 221 -10.77 -0.93 -3.64
C PHE A 221 -9.74 -0.65 -2.55
N ALA A 222 -9.50 0.63 -2.30
CA ALA A 222 -8.66 1.10 -1.20
C ALA A 222 -9.42 2.13 -0.34
N THR A 223 -9.25 2.03 0.97
CA THR A 223 -9.70 3.06 1.91
C THR A 223 -8.79 4.28 1.77
N THR A 224 -9.37 5.48 1.66
CA THR A 224 -8.61 6.73 1.50
C THR A 224 -7.73 7.02 2.72
N ILE A 225 -6.58 7.64 2.49
CA ILE A 225 -5.63 7.95 3.56
C ILE A 225 -6.20 8.96 4.56
N GLU A 226 -7.09 9.85 4.15
CA GLU A 226 -7.79 10.80 5.04
C GLU A 226 -8.71 10.07 6.03
N SER A 227 -9.40 9.02 5.59
CA SER A 227 -10.20 8.17 6.47
C SER A 227 -9.34 7.47 7.53
N VAL A 228 -8.08 7.19 7.19
CA VAL A 228 -7.08 6.65 8.12
C VAL A 228 -6.60 7.72 9.09
N GLY A 229 -6.23 8.92 8.60
CA GLY A 229 -5.65 10.01 9.38
C GLY A 229 -6.51 10.40 10.58
N THR A 230 -7.81 10.57 10.36
CA THR A 230 -8.79 10.85 11.44
C THR A 230 -8.82 9.75 12.50
N SER A 231 -8.47 8.52 12.13
CA SER A 231 -8.53 7.34 12.99
C SER A 231 -7.29 7.16 13.88
N VAL A 232 -6.14 7.66 13.46
CA VAL A 232 -4.84 7.48 14.16
C VAL A 232 -4.31 8.76 14.79
N GLY A 233 -5.11 9.84 14.81
CA GLY A 233 -4.70 11.13 15.38
C GLY A 233 -3.57 11.79 14.60
N ILE A 234 -3.45 11.52 13.31
CA ILE A 234 -2.59 12.25 12.39
C ILE A 234 -3.40 13.47 11.94
N PRO A 235 -2.86 14.69 12.02
CA PRO A 235 -3.58 15.86 11.51
C PRO A 235 -3.89 15.68 10.03
N PRO A 236 -5.01 16.27 9.53
CA PRO A 236 -5.30 16.25 8.10
C PRO A 236 -4.15 16.88 7.32
N PHE A 237 -3.80 16.25 6.23
CA PHE A 237 -2.71 16.66 5.33
C PHE A 237 -3.10 17.88 4.51
#